data_9a2405b3311701c19393e37c4a805d2f
#
_entry.id   9a2405b3311701c19393e37c4a805d2f
#
_cell.length_a   1.000
_cell.length_b   1.000
_cell.length_c   1.000
_cell.angle_alpha   90.00
_cell.angle_beta   90.00
_cell.angle_gamma   90.00
#
_symmetry.space_group_name_H-M   'P 1'
#
loop_
_entity.id
_entity.type
_entity.pdbx_description
1 polymer ?
#
loop_
_entity_poly.entity_id
_entity_poly.type
_entity_poly.pdbx_seq_one_letter_code
_entity_poly.pdbx_strand_id
1 'polypeptide(L)'
;MMNYFAYASNLNQKRMRERCPDSKPMFRATLPNYKLVFVGWSRELRGGKASIRLSRGDIVLGAIYEVSELCLKRLDKFESSHNRLKVTVFTEKGEPVEAVTYIKAGQAEETKPSAEYLSVIQQGYRDWKIV
;
A
#
# COMPACT_ATOMS: atom_id res chain seq x y z
N MET A 1 -7.28 -7.64 -16.08
CA MET A 1 -7.25 -6.81 -14.85
C MET A 1 -6.31 -7.43 -13.85
N MET A 2 -5.71 -6.61 -13.02
CA MET A 2 -4.69 -7.05 -12.06
C MET A 2 -5.13 -6.68 -10.65
N ASN A 3 -4.63 -7.42 -9.67
CA ASN A 3 -4.86 -7.12 -8.27
C ASN A 3 -3.71 -6.27 -7.74
N TYR A 4 -4.05 -5.15 -7.11
CA TYR A 4 -3.11 -4.27 -6.44
C TYR A 4 -3.37 -4.30 -4.93
N PHE A 5 -2.33 -4.62 -4.16
CA PHE A 5 -2.42 -4.63 -2.69
C PHE A 5 -1.97 -3.27 -2.16
N ALA A 6 -2.92 -2.51 -1.63
CA ALA A 6 -2.66 -1.23 -0.98
C ALA A 6 -2.54 -1.43 0.53
N TYR A 7 -1.53 -0.81 1.14
CA TYR A 7 -1.27 -0.97 2.58
C TYR A 7 -1.08 0.37 3.30
N ALA A 8 -1.10 1.48 2.58
CA ALA A 8 -0.87 2.80 3.18
C ALA A 8 -1.83 3.84 2.61
N SER A 9 -1.34 4.92 1.99
CA SER A 9 -2.21 6.03 1.59
C SER A 9 -3.24 5.67 0.52
N ASN A 10 -2.95 4.68 -0.33
CA ASN A 10 -3.91 4.24 -1.35
C ASN A 10 -5.05 3.40 -0.79
N LEU A 11 -5.01 3.03 0.49
CA LEU A 11 -6.18 2.50 1.20
C LEU A 11 -7.28 3.56 1.27
N ASN A 12 -6.90 4.83 1.32
CA ASN A 12 -7.86 5.93 1.25
C ASN A 12 -8.55 5.88 -0.12
N GLN A 13 -9.82 5.49 -0.14
CA GLN A 13 -10.53 5.23 -1.39
C GLN A 13 -10.72 6.48 -2.23
N LYS A 14 -10.89 7.63 -1.61
CA LYS A 14 -10.96 8.91 -2.33
C LYS A 14 -9.65 9.18 -3.06
N ARG A 15 -8.53 9.01 -2.38
CA ARG A 15 -7.20 9.19 -2.96
C ARG A 15 -6.96 8.22 -4.12
N MET A 16 -7.33 6.96 -3.93
CA MET A 16 -7.16 5.96 -4.97
C MET A 16 -7.99 6.28 -6.21
N ARG A 17 -9.23 6.76 -6.04
CA ARG A 17 -10.06 7.19 -7.17
C ARG A 17 -9.45 8.37 -7.91
N GLU A 18 -8.82 9.29 -7.20
CA GLU A 18 -8.16 10.44 -7.83
C GLU A 18 -6.97 10.01 -8.68
N ARG A 19 -6.19 9.04 -8.18
CA ARG A 19 -5.01 8.51 -8.88
C ARG A 19 -5.38 7.57 -10.03
N CYS A 20 -6.37 6.73 -9.79
CA CYS A 20 -6.83 5.70 -10.73
C CYS A 20 -8.34 5.65 -10.76
N PRO A 21 -9.00 6.48 -11.60
CA PRO A 21 -10.47 6.51 -11.63
C PRO A 21 -11.13 5.19 -12.02
N ASP A 22 -10.42 4.31 -12.73
CA ASP A 22 -10.93 3.00 -13.15
C ASP A 22 -10.63 1.88 -12.17
N SER A 23 -10.03 2.18 -11.02
CA SER A 23 -9.78 1.17 -10.00
C SER A 23 -11.08 0.78 -9.29
N LYS A 24 -11.14 -0.47 -8.83
CA LYS A 24 -12.30 -0.99 -8.10
C LYS A 24 -11.87 -1.54 -6.75
N PRO A 25 -12.40 -1.02 -5.64
CA PRO A 25 -12.16 -1.62 -4.33
C PRO A 25 -12.81 -3.00 -4.27
N MET A 26 -12.07 -4.00 -3.84
CA MET A 26 -12.52 -5.38 -3.84
C MET A 26 -12.73 -5.94 -2.43
N PHE A 27 -11.66 -6.13 -1.67
CA PHE A 27 -11.76 -6.74 -0.34
C PHE A 27 -10.49 -6.50 0.47
N ARG A 28 -10.61 -6.65 1.79
CA ARG A 28 -9.46 -6.59 2.71
C ARG A 28 -8.62 -7.86 2.56
N ALA A 29 -7.33 -7.70 2.77
CA ALA A 29 -6.39 -8.83 2.71
C ALA A 29 -5.21 -8.57 3.64
N THR A 30 -4.46 -9.62 3.93
CA THR A 30 -3.26 -9.54 4.76
C THR A 30 -2.05 -10.09 4.01
N LEU A 31 -0.91 -9.45 4.21
CA LEU A 31 0.37 -9.91 3.68
C LEU A 31 1.22 -10.43 4.84
N PRO A 32 1.47 -11.75 4.92
CA PRO A 32 2.27 -12.29 6.01
C PRO A 32 3.76 -12.08 5.79
N ASN A 33 4.49 -12.08 6.89
CA ASN A 33 5.97 -12.03 6.95
C ASN A 33 6.56 -10.71 6.42
N TYR A 34 5.78 -9.65 6.52
CA TYR A 34 6.20 -8.28 6.27
C TYR A 34 5.67 -7.40 7.38
N LYS A 35 6.31 -6.26 7.58
CA LYS A 35 5.80 -5.22 8.48
C LYS A 35 5.78 -3.87 7.76
N LEU A 36 4.86 -3.02 8.16
CA LEU A 36 4.78 -1.65 7.68
C LEU A 36 5.89 -0.83 8.34
N VAL A 37 6.61 -0.09 7.53
CA VAL A 37 7.64 0.84 8.00
C VAL A 37 7.47 2.17 7.29
N PHE A 38 8.02 3.24 7.89
CA PHE A 38 8.09 4.55 7.26
C PHE A 38 9.57 4.88 7.12
N VAL A 39 10.00 5.19 5.91
CA VAL A 39 11.43 5.25 5.58
C VAL A 39 11.77 6.44 4.71
N GLY A 40 13.04 6.85 4.75
CA GLY A 40 13.57 7.93 3.94
C GLY A 40 12.94 9.27 4.28
N TRP A 41 13.12 10.24 3.43
CA TRP A 41 12.51 11.56 3.58
C TRP A 41 11.79 11.93 2.28
N SER A 42 10.49 12.13 2.37
CA SER A 42 9.70 12.63 1.26
C SER A 42 9.45 14.12 1.45
N ARG A 43 9.87 14.91 0.48
CA ARG A 43 9.65 16.35 0.49
C ARG A 43 8.16 16.70 0.50
N GLU A 44 7.40 15.99 -0.33
CA GLU A 44 5.96 16.21 -0.44
C GLU A 44 5.21 15.83 0.84
N LEU A 45 5.60 14.70 1.46
CA LEU A 45 4.95 14.18 2.64
C LEU A 45 5.51 14.78 3.93
N ARG A 46 6.63 15.45 3.87
CA ARG A 46 7.33 16.06 5.02
C ARG A 46 7.68 15.04 6.10
N GLY A 47 8.17 13.89 5.66
CA GLY A 47 8.54 12.83 6.58
C GLY A 47 8.77 11.54 5.86
N GLY A 48 8.82 10.45 6.62
CA GLY A 48 9.00 9.12 6.07
C GLY A 48 7.81 8.69 5.21
N LYS A 49 8.11 7.94 4.16
CA LYS A 49 7.10 7.37 3.27
C LYS A 49 6.90 5.90 3.62
N ALA A 50 5.66 5.43 3.55
CA ALA A 50 5.33 4.05 3.87
C ALA A 50 5.99 3.08 2.91
N SER A 51 6.47 1.99 3.46
CA SER A 51 6.98 0.84 2.73
C SER A 51 6.75 -0.41 3.56
N ILE A 52 7.15 -1.54 3.05
CA ILE A 52 7.11 -2.81 3.78
C ILE A 52 8.50 -3.40 3.83
N ARG A 53 8.76 -4.18 4.86
CA ARG A 53 10.06 -4.84 5.08
C ARG A 53 9.81 -6.26 5.53
N LEU A 54 10.59 -7.20 5.03
CA LEU A 54 10.52 -8.59 5.48
C LEU A 54 10.64 -8.65 7.01
N SER A 55 9.68 -9.32 7.63
CA SER A 55 9.66 -9.49 9.08
C SER A 55 8.90 -10.76 9.43
N ARG A 56 9.63 -11.82 9.70
CA ARG A 56 9.06 -13.14 9.97
C ARG A 56 8.08 -13.08 11.14
N GLY A 57 6.87 -13.57 10.91
CA GLY A 57 5.83 -13.62 11.94
C GLY A 57 4.94 -12.39 12.02
N ASP A 58 5.32 -11.29 11.37
CA ASP A 58 4.47 -10.10 11.29
C ASP A 58 3.51 -10.18 10.12
N ILE A 59 2.54 -9.30 10.11
CA ILE A 59 1.59 -9.16 8.99
C ILE A 59 1.39 -7.70 8.66
N VAL A 60 1.07 -7.43 7.39
CA VAL A 60 0.64 -6.11 6.93
C VAL A 60 -0.83 -6.20 6.57
N LEU A 61 -1.63 -5.32 7.17
CA LEU A 61 -3.05 -5.21 6.87
C LEU A 61 -3.24 -4.27 5.70
N GLY A 62 -4.11 -4.66 4.77
CA GLY A 62 -4.38 -3.85 3.59
C GLY A 62 -5.60 -4.30 2.84
N ALA A 63 -5.66 -3.94 1.57
CA ALA A 63 -6.82 -4.24 0.75
C ALA A 63 -6.43 -4.40 -0.71
N ILE A 64 -7.28 -5.10 -1.45
CA ILE A 64 -7.12 -5.33 -2.88
C ILE A 64 -8.02 -4.39 -3.66
N TYR A 65 -7.41 -3.73 -4.64
CA TYR A 65 -8.12 -3.06 -5.74
C TYR A 65 -7.91 -3.86 -7.02
N GLU A 66 -8.93 -3.93 -7.84
CA GLU A 66 -8.77 -4.40 -9.20
C GLU A 66 -8.36 -3.20 -10.06
N VAL A 67 -7.27 -3.33 -10.80
CA VAL A 67 -6.66 -2.23 -11.54
C VAL A 67 -6.25 -2.67 -12.95
N SER A 68 -6.15 -1.69 -13.85
CA SER A 68 -5.60 -1.88 -15.18
C SER A 68 -4.08 -1.68 -15.17
N GLU A 69 -3.39 -2.10 -16.22
CA GLU A 69 -1.97 -1.79 -16.38
C GLU A 69 -1.74 -0.27 -16.48
N LEU A 70 -2.67 0.46 -17.08
CA LEU A 70 -2.59 1.92 -17.15
C LEU A 70 -2.63 2.52 -15.75
N CYS A 71 -3.49 2.00 -14.89
CA CYS A 71 -3.54 2.42 -13.49
C CYS A 71 -2.20 2.18 -12.80
N LEU A 72 -1.61 1.01 -12.97
CA LEU A 72 -0.30 0.71 -12.38
C LEU A 72 0.79 1.64 -12.89
N LYS A 73 0.77 2.01 -14.16
CA LYS A 73 1.73 2.99 -14.69
C LYS A 73 1.57 4.36 -14.05
N ARG A 74 0.34 4.75 -13.73
CA ARG A 74 0.09 5.99 -12.99
C ARG A 74 0.60 5.89 -11.56
N LEU A 75 0.34 4.77 -10.89
CA LEU A 75 0.82 4.54 -9.53
C LEU A 75 2.34 4.52 -9.47
N ASP A 76 3.01 3.97 -10.48
CA ASP A 76 4.49 3.98 -10.55
C ASP A 76 5.05 5.39 -10.40
N LYS A 77 4.37 6.39 -10.94
CA LYS A 77 4.81 7.80 -10.84
C LYS A 77 4.66 8.34 -9.43
N PHE A 78 3.58 7.99 -8.73
CA PHE A 78 3.38 8.38 -7.33
C PHE A 78 4.31 7.61 -6.41
N GLU A 79 4.72 6.41 -6.82
CA GLU A 79 5.63 5.55 -6.07
C GLU A 79 7.04 5.57 -6.66
N SER A 80 7.51 6.74 -7.11
CA SER A 80 8.76 6.88 -7.88
C SER A 80 10.01 6.34 -7.18
N SER A 81 10.01 6.28 -5.85
CA SER A 81 11.12 5.71 -5.07
C SER A 81 10.92 4.25 -4.72
N HIS A 82 9.86 3.63 -5.23
CA HIS A 82 9.47 2.25 -4.94
C HIS A 82 9.48 1.41 -6.21
N ASN A 83 9.62 0.11 -6.03
CA ASN A 83 9.52 -0.87 -7.11
C ASN A 83 8.27 -1.71 -6.93
N ARG A 84 7.74 -2.21 -8.03
CA ARG A 84 6.66 -3.20 -7.99
C ARG A 84 7.20 -4.51 -7.44
N LEU A 85 6.40 -5.16 -6.60
CA LEU A 85 6.72 -6.44 -6.00
C LEU A 85 5.50 -7.35 -6.11
N LYS A 86 5.71 -8.56 -6.64
CA LYS A 86 4.65 -9.57 -6.64
C LYS A 86 4.58 -10.21 -5.26
N VAL A 87 3.38 -10.30 -4.72
CA VAL A 87 3.13 -10.87 -3.40
C VAL A 87 1.93 -11.79 -3.43
N THR A 88 1.87 -12.69 -2.47
CA THR A 88 0.66 -13.48 -2.19
C THR A 88 0.07 -12.96 -0.89
N VAL A 89 -1.15 -12.48 -0.98
CA VAL A 89 -1.90 -12.00 0.18
C VAL A 89 -3.05 -12.97 0.46
N PHE A 90 -3.67 -12.85 1.63
CA PHE A 90 -4.72 -13.78 2.04
C PHE A 90 -5.99 -13.01 2.40
N THR A 91 -7.12 -13.49 1.89
CA THR A 91 -8.44 -12.95 2.24
C THR A 91 -8.78 -13.28 3.69
N GLU A 92 -9.87 -12.71 4.20
CA GLU A 92 -10.36 -13.02 5.56
C GLU A 92 -10.69 -14.51 5.74
N LYS A 93 -11.02 -15.19 4.66
CA LYS A 93 -11.30 -16.63 4.67
C LYS A 93 -10.02 -17.46 4.53
N GLY A 94 -8.85 -16.83 4.45
CA GLY A 94 -7.59 -17.52 4.29
C GLY A 94 -7.27 -17.95 2.87
N GLU A 95 -7.99 -17.46 1.88
CA GLU A 95 -7.75 -17.80 0.48
C GLU A 95 -6.58 -16.97 -0.07
N PRO A 96 -5.63 -17.60 -0.79
CA PRO A 96 -4.50 -16.88 -1.36
C PRO A 96 -4.92 -16.08 -2.60
N VAL A 97 -4.39 -14.88 -2.73
CA VAL A 97 -4.58 -14.01 -3.89
C VAL A 97 -3.23 -13.45 -4.29
N GLU A 98 -2.86 -13.61 -5.55
CA GLU A 98 -1.66 -12.99 -6.08
C GLU A 98 -1.94 -11.53 -6.41
N ALA A 99 -1.02 -10.65 -6.04
CA ALA A 99 -1.17 -9.22 -6.22
C ALA A 99 0.17 -8.56 -6.47
N VAL A 100 0.10 -7.31 -6.94
CA VAL A 100 1.26 -6.42 -7.06
C VAL A 100 1.17 -5.39 -5.96
N THR A 101 2.30 -5.08 -5.33
CA THR A 101 2.40 -3.98 -4.38
C THR A 101 3.68 -3.19 -4.64
N TYR A 102 3.98 -2.22 -3.79
CA TYR A 102 5.18 -1.40 -3.94
C TYR A 102 6.07 -1.55 -2.72
N ILE A 103 7.38 -1.61 -2.95
CA ILE A 103 8.38 -1.68 -1.89
C ILE A 103 9.49 -0.69 -2.19
N LYS A 104 10.02 -0.03 -1.16
CA LYS A 104 11.12 0.93 -1.30
C LYS A 104 12.34 0.23 -1.87
N ALA A 105 12.89 0.80 -2.93
CA ALA A 105 14.13 0.32 -3.53
C ALA A 105 15.31 0.60 -2.58
N GLY A 106 16.18 -0.38 -2.41
CA GLY A 106 17.37 -0.25 -1.56
C GLY A 106 17.02 -0.17 -0.07
N GLN A 107 18.02 0.17 0.73
CA GLN A 107 17.85 0.35 2.17
C GLN A 107 17.68 1.83 2.49
N ALA A 108 16.74 2.13 3.35
CA ALA A 108 16.51 3.47 3.84
C ALA A 108 16.26 3.42 5.35
N GLU A 109 16.71 4.46 6.04
CA GLU A 109 16.49 4.56 7.47
C GLU A 109 15.02 4.82 7.77
N GLU A 110 14.54 4.30 8.90
CA GLU A 110 13.21 4.59 9.38
C GLU A 110 13.13 6.05 9.76
N THR A 111 12.06 6.71 9.30
CA THR A 111 11.84 8.13 9.49
C THR A 111 10.37 8.34 9.86
N LYS A 112 10.13 9.14 10.87
CA LYS A 112 8.78 9.41 11.34
C LYS A 112 7.93 10.02 10.21
N PRO A 113 6.71 9.51 9.97
CA PRO A 113 5.79 10.11 9.02
C PRO A 113 5.18 11.38 9.57
N SER A 114 4.73 12.28 8.69
CA SER A 114 4.00 13.47 9.11
C SER A 114 2.60 13.10 9.61
N ALA A 115 2.03 13.96 10.46
CA ALA A 115 0.67 13.78 10.96
C ALA A 115 -0.35 13.81 9.81
N GLU A 116 -0.13 14.66 8.81
CA GLU A 116 -1.01 14.78 7.65
C GLU A 116 -1.05 13.48 6.84
N TYR A 117 0.13 12.87 6.60
CA TYR A 117 0.23 11.62 5.88
C TYR A 117 -0.44 10.47 6.65
N LEU A 118 -0.20 10.41 7.96
CA LEU A 118 -0.87 9.42 8.83
C LEU A 118 -2.38 9.57 8.78
N SER A 119 -2.88 10.79 8.76
CA SER A 119 -4.32 11.07 8.70
C SER A 119 -4.95 10.48 7.43
N VAL A 120 -4.26 10.59 6.29
CA VAL A 120 -4.72 10.01 5.03
C VAL A 120 -4.79 8.49 5.13
N ILE A 121 -3.77 7.88 5.71
CA ILE A 121 -3.71 6.42 5.90
C ILE A 121 -4.80 5.96 6.86
N GLN A 122 -5.00 6.67 7.95
CA GLN A 122 -6.03 6.34 8.95
C GLN A 122 -7.43 6.40 8.35
N GLN A 123 -7.69 7.36 7.48
CA GLN A 123 -8.96 7.40 6.77
C GLN A 123 -9.12 6.18 5.86
N GLY A 124 -8.05 5.74 5.23
CA GLY A 124 -8.06 4.50 4.45
C GLY A 124 -8.43 3.29 5.29
N TYR A 125 -7.88 3.18 6.49
CA TYR A 125 -8.23 2.11 7.43
C TYR A 125 -9.73 2.14 7.75
N ARG A 126 -10.28 3.34 7.99
CA ARG A 126 -11.72 3.49 8.23
C ARG A 126 -12.54 3.09 7.01
N ASP A 127 -12.11 3.48 5.81
CA ASP A 127 -12.81 3.15 4.56
C ASP A 127 -12.96 1.63 4.38
N TRP A 128 -11.97 0.88 4.83
CA TRP A 128 -11.96 -0.58 4.71
C TRP A 128 -12.33 -1.30 6.00
N LYS A 129 -12.69 -0.56 7.05
CA LYS A 129 -13.00 -1.11 8.37
C LYS A 129 -11.86 -1.98 8.92
N ILE A 130 -10.64 -1.55 8.69
CA ILE A 130 -9.45 -2.15 9.28
C ILE A 130 -9.22 -1.50 10.64
N VAL A 131 -9.13 -2.31 11.66
CA VAL A 131 -9.01 -1.82 13.04
C VAL A 131 -7.57 -1.87 13.50
#